data_928f029b064fae9d3fb97fb9ac87bfd3
#
_entry.id   928f029b064fae9d3fb97fb9ac87bfd3
#
_cell.length_a   1.000
_cell.length_b   1.000
_cell.length_c   1.000
_cell.angle_alpha   90.00
_cell.angle_beta   90.00
_cell.angle_gamma   90.00
#
_symmetry.space_group_name_H-M   'P 1'
#
loop_
_entity.id
_entity.type
_entity.pdbx_description
1 polymer ?
#
loop_
_entity_poly.entity_id
_entity_poly.type
_entity_poly.pdbx_seq_one_letter_code
_entity_poly.pdbx_strand_id
1 'polypeptide(L)'
;MLQARRDLRPERVAAARALARESRVEDLRAAVAELRADPELTADEDLELGIALAVCLTNAEDLHGARMELERVRPLLPRVSALSAASFHTSVGISADGDGDEAVASIVLALASVESVSEASRELALVLRNCGMRLAMEQLFPLAVETTRRAVAVAAAAGLSPGIWQQAVGYAMLCWAMRLEHLGQDEEARARWLDAEEQLSLALSDPEIGVLPGALVRANRALALARLGDATAARRSLEESRDIPARPVTPLLRRRRLHAECVVLLAEGRREDARHLLTAYWQEAAAQKLPPFAEDGAFLLARLAEAEGRSADGLRWYREVHERYGRAQYAVWVSRAAAARLRVDQEALLRRARQLEYDSLSDPLTEVPNRRAFDANLPRLVGDAQAAGAPLSLAILDVDRFKRVNDTHGHLVGDEVLRTVARLLREHTRTADRCARYGGDEFVLCLPAGRREAAAAVARIVRAVADHDWERVDDELAVTITAGLAELGPTDTASTLFWAADQSLLAAKRSRPPG
;
A
#
# COMPACT_ATOMS: atom_id res chain seq x y z
N MET A 1 -40.46 14.01 -8.87
CA MET A 1 -39.85 14.19 -7.53
C MET A 1 -38.64 13.28 -7.28
N LEU A 2 -38.65 12.01 -7.65
CA LEU A 2 -37.49 11.12 -7.51
C LEU A 2 -36.31 11.56 -8.40
N GLN A 3 -36.55 11.97 -9.64
CA GLN A 3 -35.51 12.46 -10.56
C GLN A 3 -34.80 13.72 -10.03
N ALA A 4 -35.57 14.68 -9.50
CA ALA A 4 -35.01 15.91 -8.89
C ALA A 4 -34.19 15.64 -7.61
N ARG A 5 -34.47 14.56 -6.87
CA ARG A 5 -33.67 14.11 -5.72
C ARG A 5 -32.35 13.46 -6.16
N ARG A 6 -32.34 12.75 -7.29
CA ARG A 6 -31.12 12.18 -7.91
C ARG A 6 -30.13 13.27 -8.32
N ASP A 7 -30.61 14.32 -8.98
CA ASP A 7 -29.77 15.38 -9.53
C ASP A 7 -29.10 16.23 -8.44
N LEU A 8 -29.69 16.28 -7.23
CA LEU A 8 -29.17 17.05 -6.09
C LEU A 8 -28.32 16.23 -5.10
N ARG A 9 -28.20 14.89 -5.27
CA ARG A 9 -27.45 14.02 -4.33
C ARG A 9 -25.98 14.36 -4.24
N PRO A 10 -25.23 14.54 -5.34
CA PRO A 10 -23.80 14.91 -5.25
C PRO A 10 -23.58 16.23 -4.51
N GLU A 11 -24.47 17.21 -4.70
CA GLU A 11 -24.42 18.50 -4.00
C GLU A 11 -24.68 18.33 -2.49
N ARG A 12 -25.59 17.43 -2.10
CA ARG A 12 -25.89 17.14 -0.69
C ARG A 12 -24.76 16.40 0.01
N VAL A 13 -24.11 15.46 -0.66
CA VAL A 13 -22.88 14.82 -0.14
C VAL A 13 -21.76 15.85 0.03
N ALA A 14 -21.59 16.75 -0.94
CA ALA A 14 -20.62 17.83 -0.85
C ALA A 14 -20.94 18.81 0.30
N ALA A 15 -22.23 19.12 0.53
CA ALA A 15 -22.67 19.94 1.65
C ALA A 15 -22.39 19.25 3.01
N ALA A 16 -22.64 17.95 3.13
CA ALA A 16 -22.30 17.20 4.33
C ALA A 16 -20.78 17.26 4.63
N ARG A 17 -19.94 17.11 3.59
CA ARG A 17 -18.48 17.29 3.73
C ARG A 17 -18.07 18.73 4.16
N ALA A 18 -18.83 19.75 3.77
CA ALA A 18 -18.58 21.10 4.24
C ALA A 18 -18.89 21.25 5.73
N LEU A 19 -20.01 20.67 6.21
CA LEU A 19 -20.33 20.63 7.64
C LEU A 19 -19.27 19.93 8.48
N ALA A 20 -18.68 18.86 7.96
CA ALA A 20 -17.57 18.16 8.62
C ALA A 20 -16.33 19.06 8.77
N ARG A 21 -16.01 19.85 7.76
CA ARG A 21 -14.90 20.84 7.79
C ARG A 21 -15.12 21.96 8.81
N GLU A 22 -16.38 22.34 9.03
CA GLU A 22 -16.79 23.35 10.00
C GLU A 22 -16.96 22.77 11.42
N SER A 23 -16.75 21.46 11.61
CA SER A 23 -16.94 20.73 12.88
C SER A 23 -18.36 20.87 13.46
N ARG A 24 -19.37 20.92 12.58
CA ARG A 24 -20.79 21.04 12.94
C ARG A 24 -21.41 19.65 13.12
N VAL A 25 -21.11 19.00 14.25
CA VAL A 25 -21.42 17.59 14.52
C VAL A 25 -22.91 17.27 14.37
N GLU A 26 -23.80 18.02 15.01
CA GLU A 26 -25.23 17.73 14.99
C GLU A 26 -25.87 17.94 13.62
N ASP A 27 -25.48 19.00 12.92
CA ASP A 27 -25.96 19.27 11.56
C ASP A 27 -25.47 18.18 10.60
N LEU A 28 -24.22 17.73 10.76
CA LEU A 28 -23.66 16.65 9.95
C LEU A 28 -24.38 15.32 10.24
N ARG A 29 -24.65 14.99 11.50
CA ARG A 29 -25.43 13.80 11.88
C ARG A 29 -26.81 13.78 11.20
N ALA A 30 -27.50 14.89 11.23
CA ALA A 30 -28.81 15.02 10.59
C ALA A 30 -28.71 14.83 9.07
N ALA A 31 -27.75 15.49 8.42
CA ALA A 31 -27.52 15.36 6.99
C ALA A 31 -27.13 13.91 6.57
N VAL A 32 -26.26 13.26 7.34
CA VAL A 32 -25.87 11.87 7.11
C VAL A 32 -27.05 10.92 7.26
N ALA A 33 -27.88 11.09 8.29
CA ALA A 33 -29.06 10.27 8.51
C ALA A 33 -30.09 10.41 7.35
N GLU A 34 -30.27 11.64 6.84
CA GLU A 34 -31.15 11.87 5.71
C GLU A 34 -30.62 11.27 4.41
N LEU A 35 -29.30 11.37 4.13
CA LEU A 35 -28.69 10.78 2.95
C LEU A 35 -28.72 9.24 2.98
N ARG A 36 -28.56 8.62 4.16
CA ARG A 36 -28.66 7.17 4.36
C ARG A 36 -30.07 6.60 4.18
N ALA A 37 -31.09 7.42 4.25
CA ALA A 37 -32.45 7.02 3.93
C ALA A 37 -32.70 6.91 2.41
N ASP A 38 -31.76 7.33 1.57
CA ASP A 38 -31.82 7.18 0.12
C ASP A 38 -31.43 5.73 -0.28
N PRO A 39 -32.32 4.93 -0.88
CA PRO A 39 -32.03 3.55 -1.27
C PRO A 39 -30.98 3.42 -2.39
N GLU A 40 -30.66 4.52 -3.06
CA GLU A 40 -29.67 4.55 -4.15
C GLU A 40 -28.28 5.03 -3.68
N LEU A 41 -28.08 5.24 -2.37
CA LEU A 41 -26.76 5.60 -1.82
C LEU A 41 -25.75 4.48 -2.13
N THR A 42 -24.64 4.86 -2.76
CA THR A 42 -23.57 3.89 -3.09
C THR A 42 -22.74 3.54 -1.86
N ALA A 43 -22.02 2.41 -1.93
CA ALA A 43 -21.11 2.00 -0.85
C ALA A 43 -19.98 3.02 -0.62
N ASP A 44 -19.43 3.62 -1.70
CA ASP A 44 -18.41 4.66 -1.60
C ASP A 44 -18.96 5.93 -0.92
N GLU A 45 -20.16 6.39 -1.32
CA GLU A 45 -20.79 7.56 -0.71
C GLU A 45 -21.11 7.35 0.78
N ASP A 46 -21.66 6.18 1.18
CA ASP A 46 -21.92 5.89 2.61
C ASP A 46 -20.62 5.76 3.42
N LEU A 47 -19.58 5.16 2.85
CA LEU A 47 -18.26 5.12 3.49
C LEU A 47 -17.69 6.53 3.69
N GLU A 48 -17.75 7.38 2.67
CA GLU A 48 -17.28 8.77 2.75
C GLU A 48 -18.05 9.60 3.79
N LEU A 49 -19.37 9.44 3.85
CA LEU A 49 -20.20 10.11 4.87
C LEU A 49 -19.84 9.64 6.27
N GLY A 50 -19.63 8.34 6.46
CA GLY A 50 -19.18 7.76 7.72
C GLY A 50 -17.81 8.27 8.14
N ILE A 51 -16.86 8.34 7.21
CA ILE A 51 -15.53 8.92 7.45
C ILE A 51 -15.65 10.41 7.83
N ALA A 52 -16.45 11.18 7.10
CA ALA A 52 -16.63 12.60 7.37
C ALA A 52 -17.21 12.84 8.79
N LEU A 53 -18.20 12.02 9.19
CA LEU A 53 -18.78 12.08 10.53
C LEU A 53 -17.76 11.66 11.60
N ALA A 54 -17.02 10.58 11.38
CA ALA A 54 -15.98 10.13 12.31
C ALA A 54 -14.88 11.17 12.52
N VAL A 55 -14.40 11.81 11.45
CA VAL A 55 -13.42 12.91 11.54
C VAL A 55 -13.99 14.11 12.31
N CYS A 56 -15.25 14.47 12.06
CA CYS A 56 -15.92 15.55 12.79
C CYS A 56 -16.02 15.25 14.30
N LEU A 57 -16.40 14.01 14.65
CA LEU A 57 -16.47 13.52 16.04
C LEU A 57 -15.09 13.51 16.69
N THR A 58 -14.06 13.07 15.98
CA THR A 58 -12.67 13.10 16.47
C THR A 58 -12.22 14.54 16.78
N ASN A 59 -12.53 15.49 15.91
CA ASN A 59 -12.23 16.91 16.13
C ASN A 59 -12.98 17.52 17.32
N ALA A 60 -14.15 16.96 17.64
CA ALA A 60 -14.95 17.31 18.82
C ALA A 60 -14.55 16.52 20.08
N GLU A 61 -13.50 15.69 20.02
CA GLU A 61 -13.01 14.82 21.10
C GLU A 61 -14.00 13.69 21.49
N ASP A 62 -15.00 13.39 20.66
CA ASP A 62 -15.87 12.21 20.81
C ASP A 62 -15.24 11.00 20.06
N LEU A 63 -14.16 10.47 20.63
CA LEU A 63 -13.42 9.34 20.03
C LEU A 63 -14.26 8.06 20.04
N HIS A 64 -15.14 7.88 21.03
CA HIS A 64 -16.03 6.73 21.08
C HIS A 64 -17.05 6.77 19.94
N GLY A 65 -17.72 7.90 19.75
CA GLY A 65 -18.65 8.10 18.64
C GLY A 65 -17.98 7.93 17.27
N ALA A 66 -16.78 8.45 17.11
CA ALA A 66 -15.98 8.28 15.89
C ALA A 66 -15.70 6.79 15.59
N ARG A 67 -15.29 6.02 16.59
CA ARG A 67 -15.02 4.59 16.47
C ARG A 67 -16.27 3.80 16.11
N MET A 68 -17.38 4.05 16.78
CA MET A 68 -18.67 3.41 16.47
C MET A 68 -19.11 3.65 15.03
N GLU A 69 -18.91 4.87 14.54
CA GLU A 69 -19.23 5.22 13.17
C GLU A 69 -18.32 4.50 12.14
N LEU A 70 -17.03 4.41 12.40
CA LEU A 70 -16.09 3.67 11.56
C LEU A 70 -16.40 2.17 11.54
N GLU A 71 -16.73 1.56 12.68
CA GLU A 71 -17.14 0.15 12.73
C GLU A 71 -18.43 -0.11 11.93
N ARG A 72 -19.36 0.85 11.93
CA ARG A 72 -20.59 0.76 11.14
C ARG A 72 -20.33 0.68 9.63
N VAL A 73 -19.36 1.44 9.11
CA VAL A 73 -19.03 1.48 7.67
C VAL A 73 -17.98 0.45 7.25
N ARG A 74 -17.28 -0.19 8.18
CA ARG A 74 -16.26 -1.21 7.90
C ARG A 74 -16.72 -2.33 6.95
N PRO A 75 -17.95 -2.88 7.05
CA PRO A 75 -18.42 -3.92 6.13
C PRO A 75 -18.49 -3.51 4.66
N LEU A 76 -18.41 -2.20 4.37
CA LEU A 76 -18.42 -1.69 2.99
C LEU A 76 -17.08 -1.84 2.26
N LEU A 77 -15.96 -2.00 3.00
CA LEU A 77 -14.59 -2.02 2.45
C LEU A 77 -14.38 -2.93 1.23
N PRO A 78 -14.93 -4.16 1.16
CA PRO A 78 -14.73 -5.01 -0.02
C PRO A 78 -15.42 -4.51 -1.29
N ARG A 79 -16.21 -3.43 -1.20
CA ARG A 79 -17.05 -2.91 -2.29
C ARG A 79 -16.67 -1.51 -2.75
N VAL A 80 -15.61 -0.93 -2.18
CA VAL A 80 -15.18 0.45 -2.41
C VAL A 80 -13.83 0.52 -3.09
N SER A 81 -13.46 1.70 -3.60
CA SER A 81 -12.18 1.94 -4.24
C SER A 81 -11.01 1.81 -3.26
N ALA A 82 -9.80 1.56 -3.77
CA ALA A 82 -8.57 1.53 -2.98
C ALA A 82 -8.34 2.84 -2.22
N LEU A 83 -8.70 3.97 -2.81
CA LEU A 83 -8.56 5.30 -2.20
C LEU A 83 -9.57 5.51 -1.06
N SER A 84 -10.81 5.08 -1.24
CA SER A 84 -11.84 5.11 -0.20
C SER A 84 -11.47 4.20 0.97
N ALA A 85 -10.94 3.00 0.69
CA ALA A 85 -10.42 2.10 1.73
C ALA A 85 -9.24 2.71 2.49
N ALA A 86 -8.32 3.37 1.79
CA ALA A 86 -7.20 4.08 2.42
C ALA A 86 -7.67 5.24 3.31
N SER A 87 -8.66 6.00 2.87
CA SER A 87 -9.28 7.08 3.66
C SER A 87 -9.91 6.54 4.95
N PHE A 88 -10.58 5.39 4.87
CA PHE A 88 -11.11 4.69 6.04
C PHE A 88 -10.00 4.29 7.02
N HIS A 89 -8.98 3.57 6.56
CA HIS A 89 -7.88 3.13 7.41
C HIS A 89 -7.13 4.31 8.04
N THR A 90 -6.95 5.40 7.29
CA THR A 90 -6.38 6.64 7.83
C THR A 90 -7.22 7.20 8.99
N SER A 91 -8.55 7.20 8.84
CA SER A 91 -9.47 7.70 9.87
C SER A 91 -9.49 6.80 11.11
N VAL A 92 -9.41 5.48 10.95
CA VAL A 92 -9.22 4.55 12.08
C VAL A 92 -7.93 4.87 12.83
N GLY A 93 -6.81 5.03 12.11
CA GLY A 93 -5.53 5.37 12.72
C GLY A 93 -5.54 6.70 13.47
N ILE A 94 -6.24 7.72 12.95
CA ILE A 94 -6.37 9.02 13.61
C ILE A 94 -7.24 8.95 14.87
N SER A 95 -8.30 8.15 14.83
CA SER A 95 -9.27 8.00 15.94
C SER A 95 -8.86 6.95 16.98
N ALA A 96 -7.72 6.28 16.81
CA ALA A 96 -7.19 5.31 17.78
C ALA A 96 -6.86 6.01 19.11
N ASP A 97 -7.62 5.71 20.16
CA ASP A 97 -7.56 6.36 21.47
C ASP A 97 -6.35 5.90 22.30
N GLY A 98 -5.17 6.41 21.95
CA GLY A 98 -3.92 6.10 22.64
C GLY A 98 -3.38 4.68 22.40
N ASP A 99 -4.00 3.91 21.50
CA ASP A 99 -3.48 2.64 20.99
C ASP A 99 -2.59 2.89 19.76
N GLY A 100 -1.29 3.06 20.02
CA GLY A 100 -0.31 3.29 18.96
C GLY A 100 -0.18 2.12 18.00
N ASP A 101 -0.42 0.89 18.45
CA ASP A 101 -0.31 -0.31 17.60
C ASP A 101 -1.47 -0.37 16.60
N GLU A 102 -2.71 -0.09 17.04
CA GLU A 102 -3.86 0.02 16.14
C GLU A 102 -3.67 1.18 15.15
N ALA A 103 -3.16 2.32 15.63
CA ALA A 103 -2.88 3.47 14.79
C ALA A 103 -1.88 3.15 13.68
N VAL A 104 -0.72 2.58 14.03
CA VAL A 104 0.34 2.24 13.07
C VAL A 104 -0.14 1.17 12.09
N ALA A 105 -0.80 0.11 12.56
CA ALA A 105 -1.34 -0.94 11.71
C ALA A 105 -2.32 -0.37 10.66
N SER A 106 -3.23 0.51 11.09
CA SER A 106 -4.19 1.16 10.21
C SER A 106 -3.52 2.07 9.19
N ILE A 107 -2.50 2.85 9.60
CA ILE A 107 -1.73 3.70 8.68
C ILE A 107 -0.96 2.88 7.66
N VAL A 108 -0.38 1.75 8.05
CA VAL A 108 0.30 0.83 7.11
C VAL A 108 -0.68 0.29 6.07
N LEU A 109 -1.89 -0.12 6.48
CA LEU A 109 -2.95 -0.55 5.55
C LEU A 109 -3.37 0.57 4.60
N ALA A 110 -3.50 1.81 5.10
CA ALA A 110 -3.81 2.97 4.26
C ALA A 110 -2.73 3.21 3.20
N LEU A 111 -1.46 3.22 3.59
CA LEU A 111 -0.33 3.42 2.67
C LEU A 111 -0.23 2.29 1.64
N ALA A 112 -0.40 1.03 2.05
CA ALA A 112 -0.41 -0.12 1.14
C ALA A 112 -1.56 -0.03 0.12
N SER A 113 -2.74 0.45 0.54
CA SER A 113 -3.89 0.61 -0.35
C SER A 113 -3.67 1.64 -1.46
N VAL A 114 -2.86 2.69 -1.21
CA VAL A 114 -2.58 3.75 -2.21
C VAL A 114 -1.29 3.54 -2.99
N GLU A 115 -0.56 2.45 -2.77
CA GLU A 115 0.70 2.19 -3.49
C GLU A 115 0.48 2.01 -5.00
N SER A 116 -0.64 1.43 -5.39
CA SER A 116 -1.03 1.23 -6.80
C SER A 116 -1.78 2.42 -7.42
N VAL A 117 -2.11 3.46 -6.64
CA VAL A 117 -2.83 4.64 -7.13
C VAL A 117 -1.84 5.59 -7.79
N SER A 118 -1.89 5.69 -9.12
CA SER A 118 -1.00 6.53 -9.93
C SER A 118 -1.57 7.92 -10.23
N GLU A 119 -2.89 8.09 -10.15
CA GLU A 119 -3.56 9.36 -10.44
C GLU A 119 -3.41 10.33 -9.27
N ALA A 120 -2.83 11.50 -9.56
CA ALA A 120 -2.70 12.55 -8.57
C ALA A 120 -4.06 13.21 -8.30
N SER A 121 -4.50 13.16 -7.05
CA SER A 121 -5.77 13.74 -6.62
C SER A 121 -5.67 14.38 -5.24
N ARG A 122 -6.65 15.24 -4.92
CA ARG A 122 -6.75 15.84 -3.59
C ARG A 122 -6.94 14.79 -2.50
N GLU A 123 -7.73 13.77 -2.79
CA GLU A 123 -8.04 12.68 -1.87
C GLU A 123 -6.78 11.87 -1.54
N LEU A 124 -5.97 11.52 -2.54
CA LEU A 124 -4.69 10.84 -2.35
C LEU A 124 -3.73 11.70 -1.50
N ALA A 125 -3.63 12.99 -1.81
CA ALA A 125 -2.80 13.91 -1.03
C ALA A 125 -3.27 13.99 0.42
N LEU A 126 -4.59 14.04 0.69
CA LEU A 126 -5.15 14.05 2.05
C LEU A 126 -4.84 12.77 2.83
N VAL A 127 -4.97 11.60 2.21
CA VAL A 127 -4.59 10.32 2.81
C VAL A 127 -3.11 10.36 3.23
N LEU A 128 -2.21 10.69 2.31
CA LEU A 128 -0.77 10.75 2.58
C LEU A 128 -0.42 11.77 3.67
N ARG A 129 -1.01 12.98 3.61
CA ARG A 129 -0.84 14.02 4.63
C ARG A 129 -1.22 13.51 6.03
N ASN A 130 -2.40 12.93 6.14
CA ASN A 130 -2.93 12.49 7.42
C ASN A 130 -2.17 11.27 7.96
N CYS A 131 -1.77 10.33 7.10
CA CYS A 131 -0.87 9.25 7.46
C CYS A 131 0.46 9.79 8.00
N GLY A 132 1.09 10.73 7.30
CA GLY A 132 2.37 11.30 7.72
C GLY A 132 2.28 12.05 9.05
N MET A 133 1.20 12.82 9.27
CA MET A 133 0.97 13.51 10.55
C MET A 133 0.78 12.50 11.71
N ARG A 134 0.06 11.42 11.49
CA ARG A 134 -0.10 10.37 12.50
C ARG A 134 1.21 9.64 12.78
N LEU A 135 1.98 9.27 11.75
CA LEU A 135 3.31 8.68 11.90
C LEU A 135 4.26 9.56 12.74
N ALA A 136 4.16 10.90 12.61
CA ALA A 136 4.94 11.82 13.44
C ALA A 136 4.53 11.74 14.91
N MET A 137 3.24 11.58 15.21
CA MET A 137 2.75 11.37 16.58
C MET A 137 3.21 10.02 17.16
N GLU A 138 3.31 8.99 16.33
CA GLU A 138 3.86 7.68 16.70
C GLU A 138 5.39 7.61 16.64
N GLN A 139 6.06 8.76 16.47
CA GLN A 139 7.52 8.92 16.47
C GLN A 139 8.26 8.17 15.35
N LEU A 140 7.58 7.83 14.27
CA LEU A 140 8.15 7.24 13.06
C LEU A 140 8.62 8.33 12.08
N PHE A 141 9.47 9.24 12.56
CA PHE A 141 9.80 10.52 11.92
C PHE A 141 10.34 10.42 10.50
N PRO A 142 11.30 9.54 10.15
CA PRO A 142 11.76 9.45 8.76
C PRO A 142 10.62 9.13 7.79
N LEU A 143 9.78 8.15 8.14
CA LEU A 143 8.63 7.76 7.34
C LEU A 143 7.54 8.85 7.32
N ALA A 144 7.35 9.56 8.42
CA ALA A 144 6.41 10.68 8.51
C ALA A 144 6.79 11.80 7.54
N VAL A 145 8.07 12.19 7.51
CA VAL A 145 8.59 13.22 6.61
C VAL A 145 8.52 12.78 5.15
N GLU A 146 8.92 11.56 4.84
CA GLU A 146 8.81 10.99 3.49
C GLU A 146 7.35 11.02 3.00
N THR A 147 6.41 10.53 3.85
CA THR A 147 4.99 10.45 3.51
C THR A 147 4.38 11.84 3.32
N THR A 148 4.69 12.81 4.19
CA THR A 148 4.19 14.19 4.04
C THR A 148 4.80 14.91 2.83
N ARG A 149 6.07 14.69 2.49
CA ARG A 149 6.68 15.20 1.25
C ARG A 149 6.03 14.60 0.00
N ARG A 150 5.69 13.30 0.04
CA ARG A 150 4.92 12.66 -1.04
C ARG A 150 3.54 13.32 -1.18
N ALA A 151 2.88 13.68 -0.08
CA ALA A 151 1.62 14.44 -0.14
C ALA A 151 1.77 15.80 -0.84
N VAL A 152 2.87 16.53 -0.58
CA VAL A 152 3.18 17.80 -1.27
C VAL A 152 3.36 17.56 -2.77
N ALA A 153 4.11 16.54 -3.17
CA ALA A 153 4.34 16.21 -4.58
C ALA A 153 3.04 15.85 -5.31
N VAL A 154 2.19 15.03 -4.69
CA VAL A 154 0.87 14.66 -5.23
C VAL A 154 -0.04 15.88 -5.35
N ALA A 155 -0.06 16.73 -4.33
CA ALA A 155 -0.86 17.96 -4.34
C ALA A 155 -0.43 18.92 -5.47
N ALA A 156 0.89 19.09 -5.65
CA ALA A 156 1.44 19.90 -6.74
C ALA A 156 1.07 19.33 -8.13
N ALA A 157 1.16 18.01 -8.31
CA ALA A 157 0.76 17.35 -9.55
C ALA A 157 -0.75 17.46 -9.83
N ALA A 158 -1.57 17.57 -8.78
CA ALA A 158 -3.01 17.81 -8.87
C ALA A 158 -3.38 19.29 -8.99
N GLY A 159 -2.41 20.22 -9.10
CA GLY A 159 -2.65 21.65 -9.21
C GLY A 159 -3.22 22.32 -7.95
N LEU A 160 -2.98 21.74 -6.77
CA LEU A 160 -3.52 22.23 -5.50
C LEU A 160 -2.57 23.25 -4.86
N SER A 161 -3.15 24.21 -4.15
CA SER A 161 -2.43 25.20 -3.35
C SER A 161 -1.58 24.53 -2.24
N PRO A 162 -0.31 24.93 -2.01
CA PRO A 162 0.66 24.17 -1.22
C PRO A 162 0.45 24.23 0.30
N GLY A 163 -0.22 25.24 0.84
CA GLY A 163 -0.18 25.62 2.25
C GLY A 163 -0.42 24.51 3.27
N ILE A 164 -1.54 23.77 3.14
CA ILE A 164 -1.86 22.70 4.11
C ILE A 164 -0.95 21.48 4.00
N TRP A 165 -0.32 21.27 2.85
CA TRP A 165 0.61 20.17 2.61
C TRP A 165 1.99 20.48 3.21
N GLN A 166 2.48 21.71 2.99
CA GLN A 166 3.72 22.22 3.61
C GLN A 166 3.59 22.29 5.14
N GLN A 167 2.43 22.67 5.66
CA GLN A 167 2.13 22.61 7.09
C GLN A 167 2.36 21.21 7.68
N ALA A 168 1.99 20.15 6.97
CA ALA A 168 2.18 18.79 7.46
C ALA A 168 3.66 18.37 7.51
N VAL A 169 4.47 18.80 6.52
CA VAL A 169 5.93 18.57 6.55
C VAL A 169 6.54 19.32 7.73
N GLY A 170 6.22 20.61 7.89
CA GLY A 170 6.70 21.43 9.01
C GLY A 170 6.34 20.82 10.37
N TYR A 171 5.12 20.29 10.50
CA TYR A 171 4.69 19.60 11.71
C TYR A 171 5.48 18.32 12.01
N ALA A 172 5.73 17.48 11.00
CA ALA A 172 6.54 16.27 11.16
C ALA A 172 7.98 16.60 11.59
N MET A 173 8.59 17.62 10.97
CA MET A 173 9.93 18.13 11.34
C MET A 173 9.97 18.67 12.78
N LEU A 174 8.94 19.41 13.19
CA LEU A 174 8.81 19.93 14.55
C LEU A 174 8.76 18.81 15.59
N CYS A 175 7.95 17.78 15.37
CA CYS A 175 7.88 16.62 16.27
C CYS A 175 9.24 15.88 16.33
N TRP A 176 9.93 15.77 15.19
CA TRP A 176 11.27 15.17 15.15
C TRP A 176 12.29 16.00 15.90
N ALA A 177 12.30 17.32 15.72
CA ALA A 177 13.19 18.23 16.43
C ALA A 177 13.03 18.12 17.96
N MET A 178 11.79 18.13 18.47
CA MET A 178 11.52 17.92 19.91
C MET A 178 12.15 16.62 20.41
N ARG A 179 12.00 15.53 19.67
CA ARG A 179 12.56 14.23 20.06
C ARG A 179 14.09 14.25 20.09
N LEU A 180 14.75 14.87 19.11
CA LEU A 180 16.21 14.99 19.07
C LEU A 180 16.75 15.80 20.25
N GLU A 181 16.07 16.88 20.65
CA GLU A 181 16.41 17.62 21.88
C GLU A 181 16.30 16.77 23.14
N HIS A 182 15.22 15.95 23.26
CA HIS A 182 15.06 15.05 24.40
C HIS A 182 16.16 13.98 24.46
N LEU A 183 16.81 13.66 23.34
CA LEU A 183 17.95 12.74 23.25
C LEU A 183 19.31 13.42 23.40
N GLY A 184 19.34 14.76 23.58
CA GLY A 184 20.58 15.54 23.68
C GLY A 184 21.31 15.69 22.33
N GLN A 185 20.62 15.47 21.19
CA GLN A 185 21.15 15.63 19.84
C GLN A 185 20.89 17.06 19.35
N ASP A 186 21.46 18.04 20.04
CA ASP A 186 21.12 19.45 19.88
C ASP A 186 21.41 20.01 18.49
N GLU A 187 22.50 19.57 17.83
CA GLU A 187 22.84 20.02 16.46
C GLU A 187 21.82 19.51 15.44
N GLU A 188 21.47 18.23 15.51
CA GLU A 188 20.47 17.65 14.62
C GLU A 188 19.06 18.23 14.89
N ALA A 189 18.73 18.42 16.17
CA ALA A 189 17.49 19.08 16.58
C ALA A 189 17.39 20.48 15.98
N ARG A 190 18.47 21.28 16.07
CA ARG A 190 18.52 22.62 15.50
C ARG A 190 18.30 22.62 13.99
N ALA A 191 18.89 21.65 13.28
CA ALA A 191 18.65 21.51 11.84
C ALA A 191 17.17 21.23 11.54
N ARG A 192 16.53 20.35 12.31
CA ARG A 192 15.09 20.06 12.13
C ARG A 192 14.19 21.24 12.52
N TRP A 193 14.58 22.07 13.52
CA TRP A 193 13.86 23.29 13.85
C TRP A 193 13.91 24.31 12.70
N LEU A 194 15.06 24.44 12.02
CA LEU A 194 15.20 25.28 10.84
C LEU A 194 14.35 24.77 9.67
N ASP A 195 14.43 23.47 9.39
CA ASP A 195 13.58 22.82 8.37
C ASP A 195 12.08 23.04 8.67
N ALA A 196 11.67 22.91 9.92
CA ALA A 196 10.29 23.11 10.33
C ALA A 196 9.84 24.56 10.12
N GLU A 197 10.66 25.54 10.52
CA GLU A 197 10.38 26.98 10.35
C GLU A 197 10.24 27.33 8.87
N GLU A 198 11.14 26.85 8.02
CA GLU A 198 11.10 27.05 6.57
C GLU A 198 9.77 26.52 5.97
N GLN A 199 9.41 25.27 6.28
CA GLN A 199 8.19 24.67 5.74
C GLN A 199 6.92 25.36 6.24
N LEU A 200 6.91 25.84 7.50
CA LEU A 200 5.79 26.58 8.06
C LEU A 200 5.71 27.99 7.46
N SER A 201 6.84 28.62 7.16
CA SER A 201 6.88 29.91 6.45
C SER A 201 6.39 29.77 5.00
N LEU A 202 6.79 28.72 4.30
CA LEU A 202 6.24 28.39 2.97
C LEU A 202 4.72 28.15 3.02
N ALA A 203 4.24 27.48 4.06
CA ALA A 203 2.80 27.27 4.24
C ALA A 203 2.05 28.61 4.41
N LEU A 204 2.63 29.58 5.11
CA LEU A 204 2.03 30.91 5.31
C LEU A 204 2.09 31.81 4.08
N SER A 205 2.95 31.52 3.11
CA SER A 205 2.99 32.25 1.84
C SER A 205 1.82 31.91 0.92
N ASP A 206 1.06 30.85 1.24
CA ASP A 206 -0.13 30.46 0.51
C ASP A 206 -1.35 31.30 0.93
N PRO A 207 -1.92 32.14 0.01
CA PRO A 207 -3.07 32.93 0.33
C PRO A 207 -4.34 32.13 0.61
N GLU A 208 -4.38 30.88 0.16
CA GLU A 208 -5.54 29.97 0.31
C GLU A 208 -5.46 29.07 1.54
N ILE A 209 -4.48 29.26 2.41
CA ILE A 209 -4.26 28.35 3.57
C ILE A 209 -5.46 28.21 4.50
N GLY A 210 -6.39 29.16 4.46
CA GLY A 210 -7.58 29.16 5.30
C GLY A 210 -7.32 29.60 6.75
N VAL A 211 -8.41 29.93 7.45
CA VAL A 211 -8.37 30.58 8.79
C VAL A 211 -7.76 29.66 9.84
N LEU A 212 -8.34 28.47 10.03
CA LEU A 212 -7.89 27.53 11.08
C LEU A 212 -6.49 26.95 10.80
N PRO A 213 -6.19 26.44 9.58
CA PRO A 213 -4.83 26.02 9.26
C PRO A 213 -3.81 27.15 9.44
N GLY A 214 -4.10 28.35 8.98
CA GLY A 214 -3.21 29.51 9.15
C GLY A 214 -2.90 29.84 10.60
N ALA A 215 -3.90 29.76 11.48
CA ALA A 215 -3.69 29.94 12.92
C ALA A 215 -2.82 28.86 13.55
N LEU A 216 -3.01 27.58 13.14
CA LEU A 216 -2.19 26.44 13.58
C LEU A 216 -0.74 26.57 13.11
N VAL A 217 -0.53 26.97 11.87
CA VAL A 217 0.82 27.17 11.30
C VAL A 217 1.57 28.24 12.06
N ARG A 218 0.94 29.39 12.36
CA ARG A 218 1.56 30.48 13.14
C ARG A 218 1.92 30.04 14.55
N ALA A 219 1.07 29.28 15.23
CA ALA A 219 1.38 28.72 16.55
C ALA A 219 2.57 27.75 16.51
N ASN A 220 2.62 26.86 15.51
CA ASN A 220 3.73 25.93 15.32
C ASN A 220 5.04 26.68 14.95
N ARG A 221 4.94 27.73 14.10
CA ARG A 221 6.09 28.55 13.72
C ARG A 221 6.63 29.33 14.92
N ALA A 222 5.76 29.85 15.78
CA ALA A 222 6.17 30.49 17.02
C ALA A 222 6.99 29.55 17.91
N LEU A 223 6.57 28.27 18.02
CA LEU A 223 7.33 27.26 18.74
C LEU A 223 8.72 27.04 18.14
N ALA A 224 8.83 26.88 16.83
CA ALA A 224 10.10 26.67 16.13
C ALA A 224 11.05 27.89 16.31
N LEU A 225 10.55 29.11 16.10
CA LEU A 225 11.31 30.34 16.28
C LEU A 225 11.83 30.51 17.71
N ALA A 226 11.01 30.22 18.72
CA ALA A 226 11.41 30.29 20.13
C ALA A 226 12.53 29.29 20.46
N ARG A 227 12.46 28.07 19.91
CA ARG A 227 13.53 27.04 20.04
C ARG A 227 14.81 27.42 19.31
N LEU A 228 14.71 28.18 18.23
CA LEU A 228 15.87 28.73 17.49
C LEU A 228 16.49 29.95 18.19
N GLY A 229 15.85 30.50 19.24
CA GLY A 229 16.32 31.64 20.03
C GLY A 229 15.78 33.00 19.55
N ASP A 230 14.90 33.05 18.55
CA ASP A 230 14.27 34.30 18.11
C ASP A 230 12.94 34.54 18.87
N ALA A 231 13.04 34.97 20.13
CA ALA A 231 11.90 35.25 20.99
C ALA A 231 10.98 36.34 20.41
N THR A 232 11.52 37.34 19.71
CA THR A 232 10.75 38.45 19.16
C THR A 232 9.87 38.01 17.98
N ALA A 233 10.43 37.29 17.03
CA ALA A 233 9.67 36.74 15.92
C ALA A 233 8.67 35.64 16.39
N ALA A 234 9.05 34.86 17.39
CA ALA A 234 8.16 33.86 18.01
C ALA A 234 6.92 34.51 18.64
N ARG A 235 7.12 35.56 19.44
CA ARG A 235 6.02 36.35 20.06
C ARG A 235 5.08 36.90 19.01
N ARG A 236 5.61 37.57 17.97
CA ARG A 236 4.82 38.10 16.88
C ARG A 236 3.99 37.01 16.19
N SER A 237 4.60 35.90 15.83
CA SER A 237 3.89 34.77 15.17
C SER A 237 2.77 34.20 16.02
N LEU A 238 2.97 34.17 17.35
CA LEU A 238 1.94 33.70 18.29
C LEU A 238 0.78 34.69 18.44
N GLU A 239 1.07 35.98 18.48
CA GLU A 239 0.06 37.06 18.50
C GLU A 239 -0.76 37.03 17.22
N GLU A 240 -0.12 36.97 16.06
CA GLU A 240 -0.80 36.79 14.77
C GLU A 240 -1.69 35.56 14.73
N SER A 241 -1.28 34.43 15.39
CA SER A 241 -2.15 33.27 15.54
C SER A 241 -3.40 33.56 16.36
N ARG A 242 -3.29 34.41 17.42
CA ARG A 242 -4.40 34.75 18.33
C ARG A 242 -5.39 35.73 17.70
N ASP A 243 -4.88 36.63 16.87
CA ASP A 243 -5.70 37.66 16.17
C ASP A 243 -6.62 37.06 15.11
N ILE A 244 -6.34 35.81 14.68
CA ILE A 244 -7.20 35.11 13.76
C ILE A 244 -8.48 34.67 14.50
N PRO A 245 -9.67 35.13 14.10
CA PRO A 245 -10.94 34.81 14.74
C PRO A 245 -11.42 33.41 14.34
N ALA A 246 -10.70 32.36 14.76
CA ALA A 246 -11.17 31.01 14.62
C ALA A 246 -12.28 30.76 15.65
N ARG A 247 -13.51 30.85 15.23
CA ARG A 247 -14.66 30.50 16.09
C ARG A 247 -15.42 29.32 15.50
N PRO A 248 -15.64 28.24 16.28
CA PRO A 248 -15.11 28.01 17.64
C PRO A 248 -13.60 27.71 17.62
N VAL A 249 -12.87 28.13 18.66
CA VAL A 249 -11.47 27.74 18.88
C VAL A 249 -11.46 26.24 19.15
N THR A 250 -10.90 25.46 18.24
CA THR A 250 -10.81 24.00 18.43
C THR A 250 -9.86 23.64 19.58
N PRO A 251 -10.09 22.52 20.28
CA PRO A 251 -9.18 22.05 21.33
C PRO A 251 -7.73 21.92 20.83
N LEU A 252 -7.55 21.46 19.60
CA LEU A 252 -6.22 21.35 18.98
C LEU A 252 -5.53 22.72 18.86
N LEU A 253 -6.21 23.75 18.36
CA LEU A 253 -5.63 25.10 18.22
C LEU A 253 -5.30 25.69 19.58
N ARG A 254 -6.19 25.52 20.56
CA ARG A 254 -5.97 25.98 21.95
C ARG A 254 -4.69 25.38 22.53
N ARG A 255 -4.52 24.08 22.42
CA ARG A 255 -3.30 23.37 22.88
C ARG A 255 -2.04 23.83 22.17
N ARG A 256 -2.09 24.04 20.87
CA ARG A 256 -0.94 24.51 20.11
C ARG A 256 -0.50 25.91 20.52
N ARG A 257 -1.46 26.82 20.72
CA ARG A 257 -1.19 28.17 21.22
C ARG A 257 -0.62 28.12 22.64
N LEU A 258 -1.15 27.24 23.51
CA LEU A 258 -0.66 27.08 24.87
C LEU A 258 0.79 26.55 24.89
N HIS A 259 1.08 25.55 24.09
CA HIS A 259 2.45 25.01 23.97
C HIS A 259 3.41 26.10 23.46
N ALA A 260 3.08 26.77 22.37
CA ALA A 260 3.89 27.86 21.84
C ALA A 260 4.12 28.96 22.89
N GLU A 261 3.09 29.36 23.64
CA GLU A 261 3.22 30.37 24.73
C GLU A 261 4.22 29.95 25.79
N CYS A 262 4.16 28.69 26.24
CA CYS A 262 5.12 28.16 27.22
C CYS A 262 6.56 28.34 26.73
N VAL A 263 6.83 27.98 25.49
CA VAL A 263 8.20 28.03 24.93
C VAL A 263 8.63 29.46 24.64
N VAL A 264 7.73 30.31 24.18
CA VAL A 264 8.01 31.75 23.97
C VAL A 264 8.35 32.44 25.30
N LEU A 265 7.59 32.15 26.38
CA LEU A 265 7.91 32.68 27.72
C LEU A 265 9.29 32.26 28.22
N LEU A 266 9.68 31.01 27.95
CA LEU A 266 11.04 30.54 28.26
C LEU A 266 12.11 31.28 27.46
N ALA A 267 11.89 31.51 26.16
CA ALA A 267 12.80 32.26 25.30
C ALA A 267 12.92 33.72 25.71
N GLU A 268 11.86 34.30 26.25
CA GLU A 268 11.83 35.68 26.83
C GLU A 268 12.46 35.77 28.22
N GLY A 269 12.86 34.63 28.85
CA GLY A 269 13.41 34.60 30.19
C GLY A 269 12.36 34.72 31.32
N ARG A 270 11.07 34.67 31.02
CA ARG A 270 9.93 34.78 31.94
C ARG A 270 9.65 33.43 32.63
N ARG A 271 10.59 32.96 33.43
CA ARG A 271 10.64 31.60 33.95
C ARG A 271 9.46 31.25 34.87
N GLU A 272 9.00 32.20 35.70
CA GLU A 272 7.89 31.96 36.64
C GLU A 272 6.56 31.78 35.91
N ASP A 273 6.27 32.68 34.96
CA ASP A 273 5.08 32.59 34.10
C ASP A 273 5.10 31.28 33.28
N ALA A 274 6.28 30.94 32.71
CA ALA A 274 6.45 29.70 31.98
C ALA A 274 6.20 28.45 32.82
N ARG A 275 6.66 28.41 34.06
CA ARG A 275 6.47 27.25 34.97
C ARG A 275 5.00 27.00 35.26
N HIS A 276 4.25 28.03 35.57
CA HIS A 276 2.82 27.91 35.83
C HIS A 276 2.09 27.36 34.61
N LEU A 277 2.38 27.92 33.45
CA LEU A 277 1.71 27.55 32.22
C LEU A 277 2.12 26.15 31.75
N LEU A 278 3.40 25.78 31.87
CA LEU A 278 3.94 24.45 31.53
C LEU A 278 3.31 23.35 32.37
N THR A 279 3.09 23.62 33.69
CA THR A 279 2.44 22.64 34.57
C THR A 279 1.01 22.35 34.12
N ALA A 280 0.24 23.39 33.79
CA ALA A 280 -1.11 23.24 33.26
C ALA A 280 -1.13 22.53 31.91
N TYR A 281 -0.22 22.91 31.02
CA TYR A 281 -0.04 22.30 29.70
C TYR A 281 0.28 20.80 29.78
N TRP A 282 1.25 20.43 30.67
CA TRP A 282 1.62 19.04 30.85
C TRP A 282 0.45 18.22 31.40
N GLN A 283 -0.29 18.73 32.39
CA GLN A 283 -1.45 18.05 32.96
C GLN A 283 -2.51 17.76 31.90
N GLU A 284 -2.81 18.74 31.06
CA GLU A 284 -3.78 18.59 29.96
C GLU A 284 -3.30 17.58 28.92
N ALA A 285 -2.04 17.69 28.46
CA ALA A 285 -1.47 16.78 27.47
C ALA A 285 -1.36 15.34 27.99
N ALA A 286 -1.05 15.17 29.28
CA ALA A 286 -0.96 13.87 29.92
C ALA A 286 -2.34 13.21 30.08
N ALA A 287 -3.36 13.98 30.46
CA ALA A 287 -4.74 13.50 30.60
C ALA A 287 -5.34 13.03 29.27
N GLN A 288 -4.97 13.69 28.16
CA GLN A 288 -5.45 13.38 26.81
C GLN A 288 -4.61 12.35 26.08
N LYS A 289 -3.64 11.70 26.76
CA LYS A 289 -2.76 10.68 26.17
C LYS A 289 -2.09 11.15 24.86
N LEU A 290 -1.52 12.37 24.87
CA LEU A 290 -0.79 12.94 23.74
C LEU A 290 0.73 12.85 23.99
N PRO A 291 1.38 11.68 23.74
CA PRO A 291 2.75 11.41 24.19
C PRO A 291 3.77 12.48 23.82
N PRO A 292 3.91 12.91 22.54
CA PRO A 292 4.96 13.87 22.16
C PRO A 292 4.88 15.19 22.93
N PHE A 293 3.66 15.64 23.24
CA PHE A 293 3.43 16.93 23.91
C PHE A 293 3.55 16.85 25.42
N ALA A 294 3.08 15.74 26.02
CA ALA A 294 3.28 15.50 27.43
C ALA A 294 4.75 15.28 27.77
N GLU A 295 5.49 14.61 26.90
CA GLU A 295 6.93 14.41 27.03
C GLU A 295 7.70 15.73 26.93
N ASP A 296 7.37 16.58 25.95
CA ASP A 296 8.00 17.89 25.80
C ASP A 296 7.70 18.80 26.98
N GLY A 297 6.46 18.81 27.47
CA GLY A 297 6.10 19.58 28.66
C GLY A 297 6.91 19.17 29.91
N ALA A 298 7.05 17.85 30.15
CA ALA A 298 7.86 17.33 31.25
C ALA A 298 9.37 17.63 31.06
N PHE A 299 9.88 17.52 29.84
CA PHE A 299 11.27 17.87 29.51
C PHE A 299 11.57 19.34 29.78
N LEU A 300 10.69 20.25 29.35
CA LEU A 300 10.83 21.69 29.62
C LEU A 300 10.77 22.02 31.11
N LEU A 301 9.88 21.35 31.86
CA LEU A 301 9.82 21.51 33.33
C LEU A 301 11.11 21.00 34.01
N ALA A 302 11.70 19.91 33.49
CA ALA A 302 12.99 19.41 33.97
C ALA A 302 14.11 20.45 33.75
N ARG A 303 14.24 20.94 32.51
CA ARG A 303 15.24 21.94 32.10
C ARG A 303 15.09 23.26 32.91
N LEU A 304 13.85 23.69 33.14
CA LEU A 304 13.56 24.87 33.94
C LEU A 304 13.96 24.65 35.40
N ALA A 305 13.65 23.51 35.98
CA ALA A 305 14.02 23.17 37.36
C ALA A 305 15.56 23.11 37.55
N GLU A 306 16.31 22.56 36.57
CA GLU A 306 17.77 22.60 36.58
C GLU A 306 18.30 24.03 36.54
N ALA A 307 17.80 24.88 35.63
CA ALA A 307 18.22 26.27 35.49
C ALA A 307 17.93 27.12 36.76
N GLU A 308 17.01 26.66 37.63
CA GLU A 308 16.67 27.27 38.91
C GLU A 308 17.36 26.60 40.13
N GLY A 309 18.24 25.60 39.87
CA GLY A 309 18.95 24.87 40.95
C GLY A 309 18.06 23.90 41.75
N ARG A 310 16.85 23.59 41.26
CA ARG A 310 15.88 22.68 41.92
C ARG A 310 16.08 21.24 41.44
N SER A 311 17.25 20.67 41.76
CA SER A 311 17.67 19.35 41.22
C SER A 311 16.71 18.20 41.51
N ALA A 312 16.05 18.19 42.69
CA ALA A 312 15.08 17.17 43.04
C ALA A 312 13.84 17.19 42.14
N ASP A 313 13.35 18.39 41.79
CA ASP A 313 12.25 18.57 40.86
C ASP A 313 12.66 18.19 39.43
N GLY A 314 13.86 18.62 39.02
CA GLY A 314 14.44 18.24 37.75
C GLY A 314 14.49 16.73 37.55
N LEU A 315 15.01 16.00 38.55
CA LEU A 315 15.07 14.54 38.54
C LEU A 315 13.68 13.89 38.44
N ARG A 316 12.68 14.44 39.14
CA ARG A 316 11.31 13.96 39.06
C ARG A 316 10.75 14.07 37.64
N TRP A 317 10.96 15.21 36.98
CA TRP A 317 10.49 15.44 35.63
C TRP A 317 11.24 14.59 34.59
N TYR A 318 12.55 14.41 34.71
CA TYR A 318 13.32 13.51 33.83
C TYR A 318 12.86 12.05 33.97
N ARG A 319 12.48 11.62 35.20
CA ARG A 319 11.90 10.29 35.38
C ARG A 319 10.58 10.15 34.63
N GLU A 320 9.72 11.18 34.71
CA GLU A 320 8.46 11.19 33.95
C GLU A 320 8.66 11.10 32.44
N VAL A 321 9.63 11.83 31.88
CA VAL A 321 10.03 11.73 30.48
C VAL A 321 10.51 10.32 30.14
N HIS A 322 11.41 9.76 30.98
CA HIS A 322 11.99 8.43 30.76
C HIS A 322 10.94 7.31 30.78
N GLU A 323 10.01 7.34 31.72
CA GLU A 323 8.94 6.34 31.80
C GLU A 323 7.99 6.40 30.60
N ARG A 324 7.65 7.59 30.13
CA ARG A 324 6.82 7.78 28.95
C ARG A 324 7.54 7.35 27.68
N TYR A 325 8.83 7.74 27.55
CA TYR A 325 9.68 7.33 26.45
C TYR A 325 9.86 5.81 26.38
N GLY A 326 10.11 5.15 27.52
CA GLY A 326 10.24 3.70 27.60
C GLY A 326 9.00 2.97 27.10
N ARG A 327 7.81 3.45 27.48
CA ARG A 327 6.53 2.90 26.99
C ARG A 327 6.36 3.11 25.48
N ALA A 328 6.65 4.31 24.98
CA ALA A 328 6.56 4.60 23.56
C ALA A 328 7.56 3.77 22.73
N GLN A 329 8.79 3.60 23.22
CA GLN A 329 9.81 2.75 22.56
C GLN A 329 9.41 1.29 22.54
N TYR A 330 8.82 0.79 23.62
CA TYR A 330 8.32 -0.58 23.69
C TYR A 330 7.19 -0.81 22.66
N ALA A 331 6.25 0.12 22.55
CA ALA A 331 5.19 0.06 21.56
C ALA A 331 5.74 0.06 20.12
N VAL A 332 6.73 0.93 19.81
CA VAL A 332 7.41 0.94 18.52
C VAL A 332 8.13 -0.39 18.26
N TRP A 333 8.76 -0.99 19.26
CA TRP A 333 9.43 -2.28 19.13
C TRP A 333 8.44 -3.41 18.83
N VAL A 334 7.31 -3.46 19.57
CA VAL A 334 6.23 -4.43 19.33
C VAL A 334 5.66 -4.27 17.93
N SER A 335 5.39 -3.04 17.50
CA SER A 335 4.87 -2.73 16.17
C SER A 335 5.84 -3.16 15.06
N ARG A 336 7.15 -2.91 15.22
CA ARG A 336 8.19 -3.38 14.28
C ARG A 336 8.25 -4.91 14.22
N ALA A 337 8.13 -5.58 15.38
CA ALA A 337 8.09 -7.05 15.43
C ALA A 337 6.84 -7.59 14.72
N ALA A 338 5.68 -6.97 14.91
CA ALA A 338 4.45 -7.32 14.21
C ALA A 338 4.55 -7.09 12.69
N ALA A 339 5.11 -5.96 12.27
CA ALA A 339 5.34 -5.66 10.85
C ALA A 339 6.33 -6.65 10.20
N ALA A 340 7.38 -7.02 10.90
CA ALA A 340 8.33 -8.05 10.44
C ALA A 340 7.63 -9.41 10.29
N ARG A 341 6.76 -9.78 11.23
CA ARG A 341 5.98 -11.01 11.17
C ARG A 341 5.03 -11.01 9.98
N LEU A 342 4.31 -9.92 9.75
CA LEU A 342 3.42 -9.77 8.60
C LEU A 342 4.17 -9.94 7.27
N ARG A 343 5.38 -9.40 7.14
CA ARG A 343 6.21 -9.59 5.94
C ARG A 343 6.57 -11.06 5.72
N VAL A 344 6.96 -11.77 6.79
CA VAL A 344 7.27 -13.21 6.72
C VAL A 344 6.05 -13.99 6.26
N ASP A 345 4.88 -13.71 6.84
CA ASP A 345 3.63 -14.38 6.49
C ASP A 345 3.20 -14.06 5.05
N GLN A 346 3.37 -12.82 4.60
CA GLN A 346 3.10 -12.39 3.22
C GLN A 346 4.02 -13.11 2.21
N GLU A 347 5.32 -13.20 2.49
CA GLU A 347 6.25 -13.94 1.65
C GLU A 347 5.90 -15.44 1.59
N ALA A 348 5.49 -16.03 2.72
CA ALA A 348 5.05 -17.41 2.77
C ALA A 348 3.79 -17.65 1.92
N LEU A 349 2.81 -16.73 2.00
CA LEU A 349 1.61 -16.75 1.17
C LEU A 349 1.92 -16.60 -0.32
N LEU A 350 2.81 -15.67 -0.68
CA LEU A 350 3.25 -15.49 -2.07
C LEU A 350 3.97 -16.73 -2.63
N ARG A 351 4.83 -17.37 -1.83
CA ARG A 351 5.48 -18.63 -2.20
C ARG A 351 4.45 -19.72 -2.43
N ARG A 352 3.46 -19.83 -1.52
CA ARG A 352 2.39 -20.82 -1.63
C ARG A 352 1.49 -20.57 -2.85
N ALA A 353 1.18 -19.30 -3.13
CA ALA A 353 0.42 -18.93 -4.31
C ALA A 353 1.17 -19.30 -5.60
N ARG A 354 2.47 -18.99 -5.70
CA ARG A 354 3.32 -19.38 -6.84
C ARG A 354 3.41 -20.89 -6.99
N GLN A 355 3.52 -21.64 -5.88
CA GLN A 355 3.54 -23.09 -5.92
C GLN A 355 2.22 -23.66 -6.44
N LEU A 356 1.08 -23.15 -5.95
CA LEU A 356 -0.24 -23.55 -6.44
C LEU A 356 -0.45 -23.20 -7.91
N GLU A 357 0.06 -22.08 -8.36
CA GLU A 357 0.03 -21.67 -9.77
C GLU A 357 0.88 -22.64 -10.61
N TYR A 358 2.10 -22.95 -10.18
CA TYR A 358 2.98 -23.94 -10.82
C TYR A 358 2.30 -25.31 -10.91
N ASP A 359 1.77 -25.81 -9.80
CA ASP A 359 1.07 -27.10 -9.73
C ASP A 359 -0.19 -27.13 -10.63
N SER A 360 -0.87 -25.98 -10.76
CA SER A 360 -2.05 -25.83 -11.64
C SER A 360 -1.70 -25.76 -13.13
N LEU A 361 -0.48 -25.39 -13.48
CA LEU A 361 -0.03 -25.18 -14.87
C LEU A 361 0.93 -26.28 -15.36
N SER A 362 1.39 -27.16 -14.48
CA SER A 362 2.27 -28.28 -14.82
C SER A 362 1.49 -29.60 -14.86
N ASP A 363 1.94 -30.53 -15.67
CA ASP A 363 1.44 -31.91 -15.68
C ASP A 363 2.13 -32.70 -14.55
N PRO A 364 1.39 -33.30 -13.61
CA PRO A 364 1.98 -33.93 -12.42
C PRO A 364 2.80 -35.17 -12.73
N LEU A 365 2.63 -35.82 -13.90
CA LEU A 365 3.37 -37.02 -14.27
C LEU A 365 4.69 -36.66 -14.97
N THR A 366 4.66 -35.69 -15.88
CA THR A 366 5.77 -35.40 -16.80
C THR A 366 6.51 -34.10 -16.46
N GLU A 367 5.98 -33.30 -15.53
CA GLU A 367 6.53 -32.01 -15.09
C GLU A 367 6.69 -30.95 -16.20
N VAL A 368 6.19 -31.21 -17.40
CA VAL A 368 6.08 -30.19 -18.43
C VAL A 368 4.79 -29.39 -18.26
N PRO A 369 4.67 -28.19 -18.82
CA PRO A 369 3.41 -27.47 -18.86
C PRO A 369 2.24 -28.36 -19.30
N ASN A 370 1.09 -28.21 -18.65
CA ASN A 370 -0.12 -28.95 -19.01
C ASN A 370 -0.90 -28.22 -20.13
N ARG A 371 -1.98 -28.84 -20.59
CA ARG A 371 -2.89 -28.27 -21.59
C ARG A 371 -3.37 -26.86 -21.24
N ARG A 372 -3.72 -26.64 -19.96
CA ARG A 372 -4.22 -25.32 -19.50
C ARG A 372 -3.16 -24.23 -19.66
N ALA A 373 -1.91 -24.54 -19.32
CA ALA A 373 -0.79 -23.63 -19.53
C ALA A 373 -0.54 -23.36 -21.01
N PHE A 374 -0.66 -24.37 -21.86
CA PHE A 374 -0.50 -24.25 -23.29
C PHE A 374 -1.60 -23.37 -23.92
N ASP A 375 -2.88 -23.69 -23.64
CA ASP A 375 -4.05 -22.97 -24.16
C ASP A 375 -4.04 -21.48 -23.76
N ALA A 376 -3.57 -21.17 -22.55
CA ALA A 376 -3.44 -19.79 -22.07
C ALA A 376 -2.32 -18.99 -22.76
N ASN A 377 -1.23 -19.66 -23.18
CA ASN A 377 -0.05 -18.99 -23.76
C ASN A 377 -0.06 -18.92 -25.29
N LEU A 378 -0.69 -19.88 -25.99
CA LEU A 378 -0.66 -19.95 -27.45
C LEU A 378 -1.18 -18.68 -28.13
N PRO A 379 -2.32 -18.06 -27.72
CA PRO A 379 -2.81 -16.82 -28.35
C PRO A 379 -1.80 -15.68 -28.27
N ARG A 380 -1.08 -15.55 -27.15
CA ARG A 380 -0.04 -14.53 -26.96
C ARG A 380 1.16 -14.80 -27.89
N LEU A 381 1.65 -16.04 -27.95
CA LEU A 381 2.77 -16.41 -28.82
C LEU A 381 2.45 -16.14 -30.30
N VAL A 382 1.23 -16.43 -30.74
CA VAL A 382 0.75 -16.12 -32.10
C VAL A 382 0.73 -14.61 -32.34
N GLY A 383 0.15 -13.83 -31.42
CA GLY A 383 0.09 -12.37 -31.52
C GLY A 383 1.47 -11.72 -31.53
N ASP A 384 2.39 -12.16 -30.66
CA ASP A 384 3.76 -11.66 -30.60
C ASP A 384 4.53 -11.96 -31.91
N ALA A 385 4.38 -13.18 -32.48
CA ALA A 385 5.01 -13.58 -33.71
C ALA A 385 4.49 -12.76 -34.91
N GLN A 386 3.19 -12.56 -35.02
CA GLN A 386 2.58 -11.74 -36.06
C GLN A 386 2.98 -10.28 -36.00
N ALA A 387 2.98 -9.70 -34.79
CA ALA A 387 3.38 -8.30 -34.58
C ALA A 387 4.86 -8.06 -34.94
N ALA A 388 5.72 -9.05 -34.69
CA ALA A 388 7.14 -9.00 -35.01
C ALA A 388 7.47 -9.43 -36.44
N GLY A 389 6.51 -9.97 -37.21
CA GLY A 389 6.78 -10.60 -38.51
C GLY A 389 7.72 -11.82 -38.38
N ALA A 390 7.76 -12.46 -37.21
CA ALA A 390 8.65 -13.56 -36.92
C ALA A 390 7.99 -14.91 -37.23
N PRO A 391 8.75 -15.92 -37.69
CA PRO A 391 8.20 -17.24 -37.95
C PRO A 391 7.85 -17.97 -36.63
N LEU A 392 6.72 -18.66 -36.66
CA LEU A 392 6.27 -19.54 -35.56
C LEU A 392 5.72 -20.83 -36.17
N SER A 393 6.07 -21.96 -35.60
CA SER A 393 5.52 -23.26 -36.00
C SER A 393 4.99 -23.99 -34.76
N LEU A 394 3.92 -24.76 -34.97
CA LEU A 394 3.32 -25.63 -33.95
C LEU A 394 3.44 -27.08 -34.39
N ALA A 395 3.97 -27.93 -33.55
CA ALA A 395 3.95 -29.37 -33.72
C ALA A 395 3.10 -30.05 -32.66
N ILE A 396 2.30 -31.03 -33.06
CA ILE A 396 1.57 -31.95 -32.18
C ILE A 396 2.22 -33.33 -32.34
N LEU A 397 2.57 -33.94 -31.22
CA LEU A 397 3.24 -35.24 -31.19
C LEU A 397 2.37 -36.22 -30.38
N ASP A 398 2.28 -37.43 -30.83
CA ASP A 398 1.46 -38.48 -30.23
C ASP A 398 2.29 -39.77 -30.12
N VAL A 399 2.24 -40.44 -28.95
CA VAL A 399 2.96 -41.68 -28.70
C VAL A 399 2.25 -42.82 -29.41
N ASP A 400 2.93 -43.42 -30.37
CA ASP A 400 2.35 -44.45 -31.21
C ASP A 400 1.91 -45.67 -30.39
N ARG A 401 0.64 -46.08 -30.56
CA ARG A 401 0.07 -47.26 -29.91
C ARG A 401 0.20 -47.27 -28.37
N PHE A 402 0.17 -46.08 -27.74
CA PHE A 402 0.35 -45.98 -26.28
C PHE A 402 -0.64 -46.84 -25.49
N LYS A 403 -1.87 -47.00 -25.97
CA LYS A 403 -2.82 -47.92 -25.36
C LYS A 403 -2.27 -49.35 -25.33
N ARG A 404 -1.62 -49.82 -26.42
CA ARG A 404 -0.99 -51.16 -26.46
C ARG A 404 0.17 -51.30 -25.47
N VAL A 405 0.94 -50.22 -25.28
CA VAL A 405 1.99 -50.21 -24.23
C VAL A 405 1.36 -50.43 -22.87
N ASN A 406 0.29 -49.71 -22.51
CA ASN A 406 -0.43 -49.90 -21.27
C ASN A 406 -1.04 -51.29 -21.13
N ASP A 407 -1.66 -51.81 -22.19
CA ASP A 407 -2.34 -53.10 -22.18
C ASP A 407 -1.34 -54.29 -22.08
N THR A 408 -0.11 -54.12 -22.59
CA THR A 408 0.91 -55.20 -22.62
C THR A 408 1.85 -55.13 -21.43
N HIS A 409 2.33 -53.91 -21.06
CA HIS A 409 3.38 -53.72 -20.05
C HIS A 409 2.86 -53.11 -18.74
N GLY A 410 1.58 -52.71 -18.72
CA GLY A 410 0.94 -52.10 -17.57
C GLY A 410 1.09 -50.57 -17.49
N HIS A 411 0.22 -49.95 -16.71
CA HIS A 411 0.16 -48.48 -16.59
C HIS A 411 1.42 -47.84 -16.00
N LEU A 412 2.16 -48.55 -15.12
CA LEU A 412 3.41 -48.02 -14.55
C LEU A 412 4.50 -47.84 -15.60
N VAL A 413 4.58 -48.80 -16.56
CA VAL A 413 5.50 -48.73 -17.71
C VAL A 413 5.04 -47.61 -18.65
N GLY A 414 3.73 -47.50 -18.90
CA GLY A 414 3.18 -46.37 -19.69
C GLY A 414 3.50 -45.00 -19.08
N ASP A 415 3.40 -44.86 -17.78
CA ASP A 415 3.78 -43.64 -17.06
C ASP A 415 5.28 -43.32 -17.23
N GLU A 416 6.15 -44.31 -17.18
CA GLU A 416 7.59 -44.13 -17.39
C GLU A 416 7.92 -43.77 -18.85
N VAL A 417 7.17 -44.34 -19.80
CA VAL A 417 7.24 -43.94 -21.23
C VAL A 417 6.92 -42.45 -21.37
N LEU A 418 5.83 -41.99 -20.77
CA LEU A 418 5.46 -40.56 -20.85
C LEU A 418 6.48 -39.65 -20.20
N ARG A 419 7.03 -40.02 -19.02
CA ARG A 419 8.13 -39.25 -18.38
C ARG A 419 9.37 -39.18 -19.26
N THR A 420 9.74 -40.31 -19.86
CA THR A 420 10.91 -40.38 -20.73
C THR A 420 10.73 -39.58 -21.99
N VAL A 421 9.55 -39.65 -22.65
CA VAL A 421 9.23 -38.79 -23.82
C VAL A 421 9.31 -37.34 -23.44
N ALA A 422 8.70 -36.92 -22.33
CA ALA A 422 8.75 -35.52 -21.87
C ALA A 422 10.20 -35.05 -21.58
N ARG A 423 11.04 -35.91 -21.01
CA ARG A 423 12.45 -35.61 -20.79
C ARG A 423 13.20 -35.42 -22.12
N LEU A 424 13.01 -36.34 -23.09
CA LEU A 424 13.63 -36.27 -24.42
C LEU A 424 13.17 -34.99 -25.17
N LEU A 425 11.89 -34.62 -25.05
CA LEU A 425 11.39 -33.38 -25.60
C LEU A 425 12.16 -32.18 -25.04
N ARG A 426 12.32 -32.11 -23.71
CA ARG A 426 13.08 -31.03 -23.04
C ARG A 426 14.56 -30.99 -23.45
N GLU A 427 15.20 -32.13 -23.54
CA GLU A 427 16.62 -32.24 -23.92
C GLU A 427 16.89 -31.79 -25.37
N HIS A 428 15.90 -31.98 -26.27
CA HIS A 428 16.02 -31.67 -27.67
C HIS A 428 15.33 -30.37 -28.11
N THR A 429 14.77 -29.60 -27.16
CA THR A 429 14.21 -28.27 -27.37
C THR A 429 15.13 -27.18 -26.82
N ARG A 430 15.08 -25.98 -27.41
CA ARG A 430 15.84 -24.79 -26.97
C ARG A 430 15.06 -24.05 -25.88
N THR A 431 15.70 -23.13 -25.19
CA THR A 431 15.07 -22.28 -24.17
C THR A 431 13.91 -21.43 -24.75
N ALA A 432 13.97 -21.10 -26.04
CA ALA A 432 12.93 -20.35 -26.71
C ALA A 432 11.72 -21.22 -27.10
N ASP A 433 11.91 -22.54 -27.26
CA ASP A 433 10.85 -23.47 -27.59
C ASP A 433 9.94 -23.70 -26.35
N ARG A 434 8.68 -23.98 -26.60
CA ARG A 434 7.72 -24.28 -25.53
C ARG A 434 7.13 -25.67 -25.78
N CYS A 435 7.25 -26.55 -24.81
CA CYS A 435 6.60 -27.86 -24.85
C CYS A 435 5.53 -27.96 -23.75
N ALA A 436 4.50 -28.76 -24.00
CA ALA A 436 3.46 -29.08 -23.04
C ALA A 436 2.89 -30.47 -23.32
N ARG A 437 2.33 -31.10 -22.29
CA ARG A 437 1.49 -32.28 -22.45
C ARG A 437 0.04 -31.85 -22.64
N TYR A 438 -0.52 -32.16 -23.82
CA TYR A 438 -1.83 -31.67 -24.20
C TYR A 438 -2.97 -32.60 -23.78
N GLY A 439 -2.72 -33.91 -23.78
CA GLY A 439 -3.67 -34.93 -23.37
C GLY A 439 -2.95 -36.26 -23.17
N GLY A 440 -3.59 -37.26 -22.68
CA GLY A 440 -3.10 -38.61 -22.45
C GLY A 440 -1.67 -38.92 -22.92
N ASP A 441 -1.52 -39.21 -24.18
CA ASP A 441 -0.28 -39.54 -24.90
C ASP A 441 0.17 -38.43 -25.90
N GLU A 442 -0.48 -37.26 -25.86
CA GLU A 442 -0.22 -36.14 -26.78
C GLU A 442 0.64 -35.05 -26.14
N PHE A 443 1.64 -34.61 -26.87
CA PHE A 443 2.50 -33.47 -26.55
C PHE A 443 2.43 -32.40 -27.64
N VAL A 444 2.67 -31.15 -27.28
CA VAL A 444 2.69 -30.01 -28.18
C VAL A 444 3.99 -29.24 -28.05
N LEU A 445 4.49 -28.73 -29.19
CA LEU A 445 5.68 -27.90 -29.25
C LEU A 445 5.39 -26.62 -30.05
N CYS A 446 5.58 -25.45 -29.40
CA CYS A 446 5.67 -24.17 -30.08
C CYS A 446 7.14 -23.85 -30.36
N LEU A 447 7.48 -23.66 -31.63
CA LEU A 447 8.84 -23.44 -32.13
C LEU A 447 8.88 -22.06 -32.80
N PRO A 448 9.63 -21.06 -32.28
CA PRO A 448 9.82 -19.77 -32.92
C PRO A 448 10.78 -19.93 -34.13
N ALA A 449 10.33 -20.64 -35.14
CA ALA A 449 11.07 -21.00 -36.34
C ALA A 449 10.13 -21.26 -37.52
N GLY A 450 10.60 -21.05 -38.74
CA GLY A 450 9.88 -21.40 -39.95
C GLY A 450 9.81 -22.91 -40.16
N ARG A 451 8.91 -23.35 -41.03
CA ARG A 451 8.57 -24.75 -41.29
C ARG A 451 9.79 -25.65 -41.45
N ARG A 452 10.81 -25.23 -42.20
CA ARG A 452 12.00 -26.04 -42.50
C ARG A 452 12.83 -26.33 -41.22
N GLU A 453 13.06 -25.32 -40.43
CA GLU A 453 13.83 -25.44 -39.20
C GLU A 453 13.04 -26.21 -38.13
N ALA A 454 11.75 -25.90 -37.98
CA ALA A 454 10.84 -26.62 -37.09
C ALA A 454 10.74 -28.12 -37.47
N ALA A 455 10.62 -28.45 -38.75
CA ALA A 455 10.61 -29.83 -39.22
C ALA A 455 11.92 -30.58 -38.87
N ALA A 456 13.08 -29.92 -39.00
CA ALA A 456 14.35 -30.51 -38.57
C ALA A 456 14.42 -30.77 -37.08
N ALA A 457 13.90 -29.85 -36.25
CA ALA A 457 13.81 -30.02 -34.80
C ALA A 457 12.88 -31.18 -34.40
N VAL A 458 11.69 -31.24 -35.00
CA VAL A 458 10.72 -32.32 -34.78
C VAL A 458 11.30 -33.67 -35.20
N ALA A 459 11.96 -33.75 -36.37
CA ALA A 459 12.59 -34.98 -36.86
C ALA A 459 13.71 -35.46 -35.93
N ARG A 460 14.46 -34.55 -35.31
CA ARG A 460 15.48 -34.88 -34.32
C ARG A 460 14.84 -35.51 -33.07
N ILE A 461 13.73 -34.93 -32.59
CA ILE A 461 12.98 -35.43 -31.44
C ILE A 461 12.38 -36.81 -31.73
N VAL A 462 11.74 -36.99 -32.89
CA VAL A 462 11.16 -38.28 -33.31
C VAL A 462 12.23 -39.38 -33.32
N ARG A 463 13.42 -39.06 -33.87
CA ARG A 463 14.56 -39.99 -33.85
C ARG A 463 15.05 -40.28 -32.42
N ALA A 464 15.21 -39.26 -31.61
CA ALA A 464 15.68 -39.43 -30.23
C ALA A 464 14.75 -40.35 -29.42
N VAL A 465 13.43 -40.27 -29.64
CA VAL A 465 12.48 -41.18 -29.01
C VAL A 465 12.62 -42.60 -29.58
N ALA A 466 12.75 -42.74 -30.92
CA ALA A 466 12.88 -44.07 -31.56
C ALA A 466 14.21 -44.77 -31.21
N ASP A 467 15.30 -44.00 -31.10
CA ASP A 467 16.65 -44.51 -30.81
C ASP A 467 16.91 -44.67 -29.29
N HIS A 468 15.95 -44.28 -28.45
CA HIS A 468 16.10 -44.43 -27.00
C HIS A 468 16.13 -45.90 -26.59
N ASP A 469 16.97 -46.26 -25.61
CA ASP A 469 17.12 -47.60 -25.07
C ASP A 469 15.92 -47.94 -24.14
N TRP A 470 14.81 -48.36 -24.76
CA TRP A 470 13.56 -48.68 -24.07
C TRP A 470 13.61 -49.97 -23.26
N GLU A 471 14.56 -50.87 -23.57
CA GLU A 471 14.78 -52.12 -22.80
C GLU A 471 15.15 -51.84 -21.35
N ARG A 472 15.67 -50.64 -21.05
CA ARG A 472 15.91 -50.18 -19.66
C ARG A 472 14.63 -49.92 -18.88
N VAL A 473 13.52 -49.67 -19.56
CA VAL A 473 12.22 -49.39 -18.95
C VAL A 473 11.46 -50.71 -18.77
N ASP A 474 11.40 -51.52 -19.82
CA ASP A 474 10.82 -52.88 -19.79
C ASP A 474 11.35 -53.71 -20.98
N ASP A 475 11.46 -55.03 -20.78
CA ASP A 475 11.92 -55.97 -21.81
C ASP A 475 10.97 -55.93 -23.04
N GLU A 476 11.55 -55.98 -24.23
CA GLU A 476 10.82 -55.93 -25.52
C GLU A 476 10.03 -54.65 -25.79
N LEU A 477 10.19 -53.60 -24.96
CA LEU A 477 9.52 -52.34 -25.18
C LEU A 477 10.18 -51.57 -26.33
N ALA A 478 9.37 -51.09 -27.28
CA ALA A 478 9.78 -50.15 -28.33
C ALA A 478 8.74 -49.07 -28.48
N VAL A 479 9.16 -47.81 -28.39
CA VAL A 479 8.26 -46.65 -28.43
C VAL A 479 8.68 -45.73 -29.57
N THR A 480 7.72 -45.29 -30.35
CA THR A 480 7.88 -44.26 -31.35
C THR A 480 6.83 -43.17 -31.19
N ILE A 481 7.05 -42.03 -31.78
CA ILE A 481 6.08 -40.94 -31.79
C ILE A 481 5.82 -40.51 -33.23
N THR A 482 4.59 -40.12 -33.50
CA THR A 482 4.19 -39.48 -34.76
C THR A 482 3.97 -37.98 -34.52
N ALA A 483 4.40 -37.12 -35.44
CA ALA A 483 4.29 -35.70 -35.34
C ALA A 483 3.56 -35.09 -36.52
N GLY A 484 2.71 -34.09 -36.25
CA GLY A 484 2.12 -33.19 -37.24
C GLY A 484 2.66 -31.78 -37.02
N LEU A 485 2.97 -31.05 -38.10
CA LEU A 485 3.57 -29.72 -38.05
C LEU A 485 2.79 -28.74 -38.94
N ALA A 486 2.53 -27.55 -38.40
CA ALA A 486 2.03 -26.40 -39.15
C ALA A 486 2.85 -25.14 -38.85
N GLU A 487 3.01 -24.27 -39.85
CA GLU A 487 3.62 -22.96 -39.72
C GLU A 487 2.53 -21.89 -39.69
N LEU A 488 2.70 -20.87 -38.84
CA LEU A 488 1.79 -19.75 -38.70
C LEU A 488 1.70 -18.93 -39.99
N GLY A 489 0.50 -18.84 -40.55
CA GLY A 489 0.21 -17.95 -41.66
C GLY A 489 -0.11 -16.51 -41.20
N PRO A 490 -0.12 -15.55 -42.15
CA PRO A 490 -0.33 -14.13 -41.81
C PRO A 490 -1.69 -13.81 -41.18
N THR A 491 -2.71 -14.63 -41.46
CA THR A 491 -4.09 -14.45 -40.97
C THR A 491 -4.54 -15.52 -40.02
N ASP A 492 -3.63 -16.41 -39.61
CA ASP A 492 -3.96 -17.49 -38.70
C ASP A 492 -4.22 -16.97 -37.27
N THR A 493 -5.12 -17.65 -36.59
CA THR A 493 -5.34 -17.56 -35.17
C THR A 493 -4.67 -18.74 -34.46
N ALA A 494 -4.60 -18.69 -33.12
CA ALA A 494 -4.15 -19.84 -32.31
C ALA A 494 -4.94 -21.12 -32.64
N SER A 495 -6.25 -20.99 -32.83
CA SER A 495 -7.13 -22.13 -33.17
C SER A 495 -6.89 -22.69 -34.57
N THR A 496 -6.70 -21.84 -35.57
CA THR A 496 -6.43 -22.31 -36.95
C THR A 496 -5.06 -22.94 -37.08
N LEU A 497 -4.04 -22.40 -36.42
CA LEU A 497 -2.72 -22.98 -36.34
C LEU A 497 -2.73 -24.37 -35.67
N PHE A 498 -3.43 -24.50 -34.55
CA PHE A 498 -3.58 -25.76 -33.85
C PHE A 498 -4.29 -26.80 -34.73
N TRP A 499 -5.41 -26.40 -35.34
CA TRP A 499 -6.16 -27.27 -36.24
C TRP A 499 -5.29 -27.75 -37.44
N ALA A 500 -4.48 -26.89 -38.04
CA ALA A 500 -3.60 -27.25 -39.12
C ALA A 500 -2.51 -28.25 -38.71
N ALA A 501 -1.95 -28.12 -37.51
CA ALA A 501 -1.00 -29.08 -36.97
C ALA A 501 -1.66 -30.42 -36.68
N ASP A 502 -2.90 -30.41 -36.12
CA ASP A 502 -3.67 -31.64 -35.88
C ASP A 502 -4.00 -32.39 -37.19
N GLN A 503 -4.46 -31.68 -38.24
CA GLN A 503 -4.69 -32.27 -39.54
C GLN A 503 -3.40 -32.88 -40.13
N SER A 504 -2.25 -32.23 -39.94
CA SER A 504 -0.94 -32.75 -40.35
C SER A 504 -0.60 -34.05 -39.60
N LEU A 505 -0.89 -34.13 -38.27
CA LEU A 505 -0.69 -35.36 -37.48
C LEU A 505 -1.58 -36.50 -37.94
N LEU A 506 -2.86 -36.23 -38.21
CA LEU A 506 -3.80 -37.22 -38.72
C LEU A 506 -3.36 -37.76 -40.09
N ALA A 507 -2.84 -36.91 -41.00
CA ALA A 507 -2.30 -37.32 -42.27
C ALA A 507 -1.05 -38.22 -42.10
N ALA A 508 -0.14 -37.85 -41.19
CA ALA A 508 1.06 -38.64 -40.89
C ALA A 508 0.72 -40.04 -40.32
N LYS A 509 -0.29 -40.13 -39.44
CA LYS A 509 -0.76 -41.41 -38.87
C LYS A 509 -1.37 -42.32 -39.94
N ARG A 510 -2.09 -41.76 -40.96
CA ARG A 510 -2.70 -42.53 -42.04
C ARG A 510 -1.68 -43.06 -43.06
N SER A 511 -0.57 -42.39 -43.25
CA SER A 511 0.48 -42.78 -44.21
C SER A 511 1.40 -43.90 -43.69
N ARG A 512 1.26 -44.35 -42.47
CA ARG A 512 1.98 -45.47 -41.90
C ARG A 512 1.31 -46.81 -42.28
N PRO A 513 2.08 -47.81 -42.67
CA PRO A 513 1.52 -49.15 -42.94
C PRO A 513 0.92 -49.74 -41.63
N PRO A 514 -0.21 -50.47 -41.75
CA PRO A 514 -0.73 -51.22 -40.61
C PRO A 514 0.26 -52.29 -40.24
N GLY A 515 0.92 -52.13 -39.09
CA GLY A 515 1.86 -53.10 -38.52
C GLY A 515 1.22 -53.83 -37.36
#